data_9bb9ff716ee26ff66643073f2f352118
#
_entry.id   9bb9ff716ee26ff66643073f2f352118
#
_cell.length_a   1.000
_cell.length_b   1.000
_cell.length_c   1.000
_cell.angle_alpha   90.00
_cell.angle_beta   90.00
_cell.angle_gamma   90.00
#
_symmetry.space_group_name_H-M   'P 1'
#
loop_
_entity.id
_entity.type
_entity.pdbx_description
1 polymer ?
#
loop_
_entity_poly.entity_id
_entity_poly.type
_entity_poly.pdbx_seq_one_letter_code
_entity_poly.pdbx_strand_id
1 'polypeptide(L)'
;MTVIANTGDDIWISGNLVCPDLDTVIYTTAGIVSERWWGINGDTFRTHERLASLGQKEALIIGELDRAIHIFRSDLLRRGATLTDATHTISASFQLSAKILPMTDDFVPTTIVTDKGEMHIQDFLVKYQQAPSVSQVRCRPGKMTKEVETALEECRSVVIGPSNPISSIGPILNVNGMRKILKDRFVIAVSPIILSEPISGPAGKFMESRGLPVSSLGVAEFYSDFLDALIVDHRDDISQSDLPDGIELFRADTIMYGIEQSKKLATEIVRILAHQS
;
A
#
# COMPACT_ATOMS: atom_id res chain seq x y z
N MET A 1 -4.00 7.99 15.43
CA MET A 1 -3.46 7.80 14.06
C MET A 1 -4.39 6.86 13.31
N THR A 2 -4.73 7.20 12.06
CA THR A 2 -5.49 6.32 11.16
C THR A 2 -4.60 5.94 9.97
N VAL A 3 -4.65 4.67 9.56
CA VAL A 3 -3.96 4.17 8.37
C VAL A 3 -5.00 3.76 7.36
N ILE A 4 -4.92 4.29 6.14
CA ILE A 4 -5.74 3.86 5.00
C ILE A 4 -4.86 2.96 4.14
N ALA A 5 -5.24 1.70 4.01
CA ALA A 5 -4.48 0.70 3.29
C ALA A 5 -5.08 0.40 1.92
N ASN A 6 -4.21 0.06 0.96
CA ASN A 6 -4.59 -0.38 -0.37
C ASN A 6 -5.36 -1.70 -0.32
N THR A 7 -6.41 -1.81 -1.12
CA THR A 7 -7.17 -3.05 -1.37
C THR A 7 -7.17 -3.44 -2.85
N GLY A 8 -6.34 -2.76 -3.66
CA GLY A 8 -6.15 -3.10 -5.07
C GLY A 8 -5.43 -4.43 -5.30
N ASP A 9 -4.75 -4.93 -4.28
CA ASP A 9 -4.02 -6.20 -4.31
C ASP A 9 -4.86 -7.38 -3.79
N ASP A 10 -6.08 -7.10 -3.31
CA ASP A 10 -6.98 -8.11 -2.74
C ASP A 10 -7.35 -9.19 -3.76
N ILE A 11 -7.32 -10.44 -3.31
CA ILE A 11 -7.55 -11.60 -4.18
C ILE A 11 -8.29 -12.72 -3.43
N TRP A 12 -9.19 -13.42 -4.14
CA TRP A 12 -9.85 -14.60 -3.62
C TRP A 12 -9.00 -15.85 -3.86
N ILE A 13 -8.58 -16.51 -2.78
CA ILE A 13 -7.79 -17.74 -2.81
C ILE A 13 -8.49 -18.82 -1.99
N SER A 14 -8.73 -19.98 -2.58
CA SER A 14 -9.37 -21.13 -1.90
C SER A 14 -10.65 -20.74 -1.14
N GLY A 15 -11.47 -19.85 -1.75
CA GLY A 15 -12.75 -19.40 -1.20
C GLY A 15 -12.65 -18.37 -0.09
N ASN A 16 -11.48 -17.82 0.20
CA ASN A 16 -11.28 -16.77 1.19
C ASN A 16 -10.65 -15.52 0.57
N LEU A 17 -11.05 -14.35 1.06
CA LEU A 17 -10.46 -13.07 0.65
C LEU A 17 -9.14 -12.85 1.40
N VAL A 18 -8.07 -12.73 0.63
CA VAL A 18 -6.73 -12.36 1.07
C VAL A 18 -6.55 -10.88 0.76
N CYS A 19 -6.17 -10.09 1.76
CA CYS A 19 -5.95 -8.63 1.64
C CYS A 19 -4.49 -8.32 2.02
N PRO A 20 -3.51 -8.51 1.13
CA PRO A 20 -2.09 -8.52 1.48
C PRO A 20 -1.63 -7.24 2.19
N ASP A 21 -2.05 -6.08 1.72
CA ASP A 21 -1.62 -4.80 2.29
C ASP A 21 -2.30 -4.51 3.63
N LEU A 22 -3.62 -4.76 3.75
CA LEU A 22 -4.34 -4.65 5.03
C LEU A 22 -3.73 -5.57 6.09
N ASP A 23 -3.47 -6.82 5.72
CA ASP A 23 -2.92 -7.84 6.63
C ASP A 23 -1.52 -7.47 7.07
N THR A 24 -0.66 -7.03 6.15
CA THR A 24 0.69 -6.56 6.47
C THR A 24 0.65 -5.36 7.43
N VAL A 25 -0.25 -4.39 7.24
CA VAL A 25 -0.41 -3.25 8.16
C VAL A 25 -0.88 -3.71 9.53
N ILE A 26 -1.87 -4.61 9.60
CA ILE A 26 -2.36 -5.18 10.87
C ILE A 26 -1.23 -5.94 11.59
N TYR A 27 -0.53 -6.84 10.89
CA TYR A 27 0.53 -7.67 11.49
C TYR A 27 1.73 -6.85 11.92
N THR A 28 2.10 -5.82 11.14
CA THR A 28 3.17 -4.89 11.51
C THR A 28 2.80 -4.09 12.76
N THR A 29 1.57 -3.57 12.81
CA THR A 29 1.10 -2.79 13.96
C THR A 29 0.95 -3.66 15.22
N ALA A 30 0.59 -4.92 15.05
CA ALA A 30 0.52 -5.92 16.13
C ALA A 30 1.89 -6.47 16.54
N GLY A 31 2.97 -6.18 15.80
CA GLY A 31 4.30 -6.70 16.08
C GLY A 31 4.49 -8.20 15.79
N ILE A 32 3.65 -8.77 14.93
CA ILE A 32 3.65 -10.21 14.59
C ILE A 32 4.00 -10.49 13.12
N VAL A 33 4.29 -9.45 12.31
CA VAL A 33 4.69 -9.63 10.92
C VAL A 33 5.97 -10.48 10.82
N SER A 34 6.06 -11.34 9.81
CA SER A 34 7.25 -12.15 9.60
C SER A 34 8.43 -11.27 9.14
N GLU A 35 9.66 -11.79 9.31
CA GLU A 35 10.89 -11.11 8.83
C GLU A 35 10.90 -10.86 7.31
N ARG A 36 10.05 -11.56 6.58
CA ARG A 36 9.87 -11.37 5.12
C ARG A 36 8.89 -10.24 4.77
N TRP A 37 8.36 -9.52 5.78
CA TRP A 37 7.39 -8.42 5.62
C TRP A 37 6.01 -8.81 5.09
N TRP A 38 5.69 -10.11 5.04
CA TRP A 38 4.34 -10.63 4.77
C TRP A 38 4.09 -11.92 5.53
N GLY A 39 2.81 -12.17 5.87
CA GLY A 39 2.42 -13.28 6.72
C GLY A 39 2.84 -13.08 8.17
N ILE A 40 2.55 -14.08 9.00
CA ILE A 40 2.75 -14.04 10.45
C ILE A 40 4.06 -14.74 10.82
N ASN A 41 4.78 -14.17 11.79
CA ASN A 41 6.02 -14.76 12.28
C ASN A 41 5.76 -16.13 12.94
N GLY A 42 6.61 -17.12 12.63
CA GLY A 42 6.49 -18.48 13.17
C GLY A 42 5.33 -19.29 12.60
N ASP A 43 4.68 -18.85 11.51
CA ASP A 43 3.59 -19.57 10.86
C ASP A 43 4.09 -20.89 10.22
N THR A 44 3.18 -21.84 10.02
CA THR A 44 3.40 -23.12 9.35
C THR A 44 2.59 -23.24 8.08
N PHE A 45 2.94 -24.19 7.17
CA PHE A 45 2.38 -24.24 5.81
C PHE A 45 1.78 -25.61 5.46
N ARG A 46 1.40 -26.41 6.45
CA ARG A 46 0.86 -27.78 6.27
C ARG A 46 -0.42 -27.79 5.44
N THR A 47 -1.31 -26.81 5.65
CA THR A 47 -2.55 -26.69 4.89
C THR A 47 -2.26 -26.33 3.43
N HIS A 48 -1.33 -25.40 3.18
CA HIS A 48 -0.88 -25.03 1.84
C HIS A 48 -0.31 -26.25 1.08
N GLU A 49 0.61 -26.97 1.73
CA GLU A 49 1.21 -28.19 1.19
C GLU A 49 0.15 -29.28 0.92
N ARG A 50 -0.81 -29.42 1.85
CA ARG A 50 -1.89 -30.40 1.67
C ARG A 50 -2.80 -30.04 0.50
N LEU A 51 -3.18 -28.78 0.34
CA LEU A 51 -3.95 -28.31 -0.81
C LEU A 51 -3.21 -28.56 -2.13
N ALA A 52 -1.92 -28.26 -2.18
CA ALA A 52 -1.08 -28.56 -3.33
C ALA A 52 -1.07 -30.06 -3.67
N SER A 53 -1.00 -30.94 -2.68
CA SER A 53 -1.04 -32.40 -2.84
C SER A 53 -2.40 -32.91 -3.37
N LEU A 54 -3.48 -32.14 -3.13
CA LEU A 54 -4.82 -32.43 -3.65
C LEU A 54 -5.04 -31.82 -5.06
N GLY A 55 -4.02 -31.15 -5.63
CA GLY A 55 -4.09 -30.52 -6.95
C GLY A 55 -4.49 -29.04 -6.91
N GLN A 56 -4.81 -28.48 -5.73
CA GLN A 56 -5.14 -27.06 -5.54
C GLN A 56 -3.86 -26.25 -5.32
N LYS A 57 -3.29 -25.71 -6.41
CA LYS A 57 -2.11 -24.86 -6.34
C LYS A 57 -2.52 -23.41 -6.07
N GLU A 58 -2.19 -22.90 -4.92
CA GLU A 58 -2.39 -21.48 -4.56
C GLU A 58 -1.21 -20.66 -5.07
N ALA A 59 -1.49 -19.47 -5.60
CA ALA A 59 -0.44 -18.55 -6.09
C ALA A 59 0.40 -17.98 -4.93
N LEU A 60 -0.26 -17.72 -3.78
CA LEU A 60 0.40 -17.23 -2.58
C LEU A 60 0.69 -18.37 -1.61
N ILE A 61 1.84 -18.33 -0.96
CA ILE A 61 2.18 -19.25 0.14
C ILE A 61 1.53 -18.71 1.41
N ILE A 62 0.42 -19.33 1.84
CA ILE A 62 -0.40 -18.88 2.98
C ILE A 62 -0.21 -19.85 4.13
N GLY A 63 0.23 -19.34 5.28
CA GLY A 63 0.36 -20.11 6.51
C GLY A 63 -0.96 -20.33 7.24
N GLU A 64 -0.98 -21.14 8.27
CA GLU A 64 -2.19 -21.49 9.03
C GLU A 64 -2.74 -20.32 9.83
N LEU A 65 -1.86 -19.53 10.49
CA LEU A 65 -2.26 -18.38 11.29
C LEU A 65 -2.81 -17.26 10.39
N ASP A 66 -2.12 -16.98 9.29
CA ASP A 66 -2.54 -16.03 8.28
C ASP A 66 -3.89 -16.46 7.65
N ARG A 67 -4.00 -17.75 7.27
CA ARG A 67 -5.23 -18.33 6.73
C ARG A 67 -6.42 -18.22 7.69
N ALA A 68 -6.19 -18.33 9.00
CA ALA A 68 -7.26 -18.16 9.99
C ALA A 68 -7.87 -16.77 9.93
N ILE A 69 -7.06 -15.72 9.72
CA ILE A 69 -7.53 -14.34 9.52
C ILE A 69 -8.35 -14.24 8.23
N HIS A 70 -7.88 -14.84 7.13
CA HIS A 70 -8.62 -14.85 5.86
C HIS A 70 -9.97 -15.57 5.96
N ILE A 71 -10.02 -16.70 6.67
CA ILE A 71 -11.28 -17.44 6.93
C ILE A 71 -12.23 -16.58 7.75
N PHE A 72 -11.75 -15.98 8.82
CA PHE A 72 -12.56 -15.14 9.71
C PHE A 72 -13.10 -13.92 8.98
N ARG A 73 -12.27 -13.19 8.24
CA ARG A 73 -12.69 -12.08 7.38
C ARG A 73 -13.79 -12.52 6.42
N SER A 74 -13.55 -13.61 5.71
CA SER A 74 -14.46 -14.09 4.67
C SER A 74 -15.81 -14.57 5.25
N ASP A 75 -15.80 -15.12 6.48
CA ASP A 75 -17.04 -15.47 7.16
C ASP A 75 -17.84 -14.22 7.53
N LEU A 76 -17.20 -13.17 8.06
CA LEU A 76 -17.85 -11.89 8.33
C LEU A 76 -18.49 -11.30 7.06
N LEU A 77 -17.74 -11.27 5.95
CA LEU A 77 -18.24 -10.77 4.66
C LEU A 77 -19.45 -11.59 4.16
N ARG A 78 -19.42 -12.92 4.28
CA ARG A 78 -20.56 -13.80 3.91
C ARG A 78 -21.80 -13.57 4.78
N ARG A 79 -21.62 -13.08 6.00
CA ARG A 79 -22.71 -12.69 6.91
C ARG A 79 -23.20 -11.27 6.65
N GLY A 80 -22.66 -10.56 5.67
CA GLY A 80 -23.10 -9.23 5.25
C GLY A 80 -22.35 -8.07 5.90
N ALA A 81 -21.26 -8.32 6.64
CA ALA A 81 -20.37 -7.27 7.10
C ALA A 81 -19.63 -6.63 5.92
N THR A 82 -19.28 -5.35 6.03
CA THR A 82 -18.38 -4.68 5.07
C THR A 82 -16.93 -5.09 5.31
N LEU A 83 -16.03 -4.76 4.37
CA LEU A 83 -14.60 -4.96 4.58
C LEU A 83 -14.09 -4.06 5.72
N THR A 84 -14.63 -2.86 5.85
CA THR A 84 -14.37 -1.95 6.99
C THR A 84 -14.75 -2.58 8.32
N ASP A 85 -15.94 -3.18 8.44
CA ASP A 85 -16.39 -3.88 9.65
C ASP A 85 -15.50 -5.08 10.00
N ALA A 86 -15.16 -5.88 8.99
CA ALA A 86 -14.28 -7.04 9.15
C ALA A 86 -12.88 -6.60 9.60
N THR A 87 -12.33 -5.56 8.99
CA THR A 87 -11.01 -4.99 9.35
C THR A 87 -11.02 -4.45 10.78
N HIS A 88 -12.07 -3.75 11.18
CA HIS A 88 -12.25 -3.27 12.54
C HIS A 88 -12.29 -4.43 13.55
N THR A 89 -13.07 -5.48 13.26
CA THR A 89 -13.20 -6.65 14.13
C THR A 89 -11.86 -7.38 14.29
N ILE A 90 -11.12 -7.57 13.21
CA ILE A 90 -9.79 -8.19 13.22
C ILE A 90 -8.79 -7.32 14.00
N SER A 91 -8.74 -6.02 13.73
CA SER A 91 -7.85 -5.08 14.41
C SER A 91 -8.12 -5.01 15.92
N ALA A 92 -9.39 -5.07 16.32
CA ALA A 92 -9.79 -5.10 17.73
C ALA A 92 -9.30 -6.37 18.44
N SER A 93 -9.27 -7.53 17.76
CA SER A 93 -8.76 -8.78 18.33
C SER A 93 -7.26 -8.72 18.66
N PHE A 94 -6.50 -7.87 17.98
CA PHE A 94 -5.08 -7.57 18.24
C PHE A 94 -4.89 -6.37 19.19
N GLN A 95 -5.95 -5.75 19.69
CA GLN A 95 -5.91 -4.58 20.60
C GLN A 95 -5.08 -3.41 20.02
N LEU A 96 -5.17 -3.18 18.72
CA LEU A 96 -4.41 -2.14 18.05
C LEU A 96 -4.88 -0.75 18.49
N SER A 97 -3.94 0.14 18.78
CA SER A 97 -4.21 1.55 19.10
C SER A 97 -4.45 2.41 17.85
N ALA A 98 -3.92 2.00 16.71
CA ALA A 98 -4.14 2.65 15.43
C ALA A 98 -5.44 2.15 14.80
N LYS A 99 -6.22 3.08 14.19
CA LYS A 99 -7.36 2.74 13.36
C LYS A 99 -6.85 2.35 11.97
N ILE A 100 -7.17 1.15 11.51
CA ILE A 100 -6.81 0.66 10.18
C ILE A 100 -8.08 0.58 9.34
N LEU A 101 -8.07 1.20 8.17
CA LEU A 101 -9.19 1.27 7.24
C LEU A 101 -8.80 0.73 5.87
N PRO A 102 -9.63 -0.09 5.22
CA PRO A 102 -9.49 -0.32 3.79
C PRO A 102 -9.79 0.98 3.04
N MET A 103 -9.16 1.20 1.89
CA MET A 103 -9.42 2.39 1.07
C MET A 103 -10.87 2.46 0.58
N THR A 104 -11.53 1.33 0.46
CA THR A 104 -12.94 1.16 0.02
C THR A 104 -13.46 -0.20 0.46
N ASP A 105 -14.77 -0.34 0.56
CA ASP A 105 -15.46 -1.63 0.74
C ASP A 105 -15.74 -2.34 -0.59
N ASP A 106 -15.57 -1.64 -1.72
CA ASP A 106 -15.74 -2.23 -3.04
C ASP A 106 -14.55 -3.15 -3.38
N PHE A 107 -14.81 -4.29 -4.01
CA PHE A 107 -13.76 -5.15 -4.57
C PHE A 107 -13.25 -4.57 -5.89
N VAL A 108 -12.07 -3.95 -5.86
CA VAL A 108 -11.47 -3.19 -6.98
C VAL A 108 -10.04 -3.65 -7.28
N PRO A 109 -9.85 -4.91 -7.72
CA PRO A 109 -8.52 -5.45 -7.93
C PRO A 109 -7.75 -4.72 -9.02
N THR A 110 -6.45 -4.57 -8.81
CA THR A 110 -5.52 -4.01 -9.78
C THR A 110 -5.21 -5.05 -10.88
N THR A 111 -5.41 -4.63 -12.12
CA THR A 111 -5.11 -5.42 -13.32
C THR A 111 -3.86 -4.87 -14.00
N ILE A 112 -2.92 -5.76 -14.31
CA ILE A 112 -1.72 -5.45 -15.08
C ILE A 112 -1.94 -5.92 -16.53
N VAL A 113 -1.80 -5.00 -17.48
CA VAL A 113 -1.82 -5.30 -18.92
C VAL A 113 -0.39 -5.49 -19.39
N THR A 114 -0.12 -6.66 -19.94
CA THR A 114 1.23 -7.06 -20.33
C THR A 114 1.27 -7.61 -21.75
N ASP A 115 2.47 -7.88 -22.27
CA ASP A 115 2.69 -8.62 -23.51
C ASP A 115 2.18 -10.08 -23.45
N LYS A 116 1.87 -10.60 -22.25
CA LYS A 116 1.25 -11.93 -22.02
C LYS A 116 -0.25 -11.87 -21.77
N GLY A 117 -0.87 -10.70 -21.93
CA GLY A 117 -2.28 -10.45 -21.67
C GLY A 117 -2.54 -9.76 -20.33
N GLU A 118 -3.82 -9.64 -19.99
CA GLU A 118 -4.26 -9.06 -18.74
C GLU A 118 -4.19 -10.07 -17.60
N MET A 119 -3.72 -9.64 -16.43
CA MET A 119 -3.62 -10.49 -15.24
C MET A 119 -3.81 -9.68 -13.96
N HIS A 120 -4.19 -10.37 -12.89
CA HIS A 120 -4.21 -9.79 -11.55
C HIS A 120 -2.79 -9.42 -11.10
N ILE A 121 -2.65 -8.33 -10.33
CA ILE A 121 -1.34 -7.88 -9.85
C ILE A 121 -0.59 -8.99 -9.09
N GLN A 122 -1.27 -9.79 -8.27
CA GLN A 122 -0.64 -10.88 -7.53
C GLN A 122 -0.11 -11.99 -8.47
N ASP A 123 -0.79 -12.29 -9.58
CA ASP A 123 -0.24 -13.19 -10.59
C ASP A 123 1.03 -12.61 -11.22
N PHE A 124 1.02 -11.32 -11.56
CA PHE A 124 2.19 -10.63 -12.10
C PHE A 124 3.38 -10.68 -11.14
N LEU A 125 3.14 -10.38 -9.85
CA LEU A 125 4.21 -10.33 -8.84
C LEU A 125 4.77 -11.72 -8.53
N VAL A 126 3.90 -12.69 -8.28
CA VAL A 126 4.29 -13.99 -7.69
C VAL A 126 4.47 -15.06 -8.75
N LYS A 127 3.46 -15.28 -9.61
CA LYS A 127 3.48 -16.35 -10.60
C LYS A 127 4.43 -16.02 -11.76
N TYR A 128 4.38 -14.79 -12.26
CA TYR A 128 5.21 -14.34 -13.37
C TYR A 128 6.51 -13.65 -12.92
N GLN A 129 6.72 -13.50 -11.61
CA GLN A 129 7.93 -12.90 -11.03
C GLN A 129 8.32 -11.55 -11.68
N GLN A 130 7.30 -10.76 -12.05
CA GLN A 130 7.43 -9.45 -12.69
C GLN A 130 8.15 -9.47 -14.06
N ALA A 131 8.31 -10.64 -14.68
CA ALA A 131 9.05 -10.79 -15.94
C ALA A 131 8.38 -10.09 -17.15
N PRO A 132 7.03 -10.17 -17.33
CA PRO A 132 6.37 -9.57 -18.50
C PRO A 132 6.58 -8.06 -18.60
N SER A 133 6.59 -7.55 -19.84
CA SER A 133 6.57 -6.10 -20.10
C SER A 133 5.19 -5.55 -19.79
N VAL A 134 5.15 -4.40 -19.11
CA VAL A 134 3.90 -3.77 -18.68
C VAL A 134 3.56 -2.61 -19.62
N SER A 135 2.36 -2.63 -20.17
CA SER A 135 1.83 -1.53 -20.99
C SER A 135 0.87 -0.63 -20.22
N GLN A 136 0.16 -1.17 -19.22
CA GLN A 136 -0.79 -0.40 -18.42
C GLN A 136 -1.03 -1.05 -17.06
N VAL A 137 -1.22 -0.22 -16.03
CA VAL A 137 -1.75 -0.61 -14.71
C VAL A 137 -3.14 0.00 -14.55
N ARG A 138 -4.15 -0.82 -14.32
CA ARG A 138 -5.55 -0.42 -14.18
C ARG A 138 -6.10 -0.80 -12.81
N CYS A 139 -6.75 0.15 -12.16
CA CYS A 139 -7.57 -0.08 -10.98
C CYS A 139 -8.89 0.68 -11.18
N ARG A 140 -10.03 0.02 -10.96
CA ARG A 140 -11.32 0.71 -11.01
C ARG A 140 -11.47 1.63 -9.81
N PRO A 141 -12.15 2.80 -9.96
CA PRO A 141 -12.44 3.65 -8.80
C PRO A 141 -13.40 2.93 -7.85
N GLY A 142 -13.07 2.94 -6.57
CA GLY A 142 -13.95 2.52 -5.48
C GLY A 142 -14.73 3.68 -4.90
N LYS A 143 -15.79 3.39 -4.14
CA LYS A 143 -16.51 4.39 -3.36
C LYS A 143 -15.76 4.66 -2.05
N MET A 144 -15.63 5.93 -1.68
CA MET A 144 -15.12 6.32 -0.37
C MET A 144 -16.10 5.87 0.71
N THR A 145 -15.60 5.20 1.75
CA THR A 145 -16.43 4.88 2.92
C THR A 145 -16.57 6.10 3.81
N LYS A 146 -17.61 6.12 4.65
CA LYS A 146 -17.81 7.23 5.60
C LYS A 146 -16.66 7.33 6.61
N GLU A 147 -16.09 6.20 6.99
CA GLU A 147 -14.96 6.11 7.93
C GLU A 147 -13.69 6.71 7.35
N VAL A 148 -13.41 6.48 6.05
CA VAL A 148 -12.29 7.08 5.34
C VAL A 148 -12.50 8.59 5.16
N GLU A 149 -13.70 9.00 4.73
CA GLU A 149 -14.06 10.41 4.58
C GLU A 149 -13.87 11.16 5.90
N THR A 150 -14.48 10.67 6.98
CA THR A 150 -14.37 11.27 8.32
C THR A 150 -12.91 11.36 8.79
N ALA A 151 -12.13 10.28 8.60
CA ALA A 151 -10.72 10.29 9.01
C ALA A 151 -9.90 11.35 8.27
N LEU A 152 -10.20 11.57 6.98
CA LEU A 152 -9.54 12.59 6.17
C LEU A 152 -10.05 14.01 6.50
N GLU A 153 -11.33 14.17 6.82
CA GLU A 153 -11.91 15.47 7.22
C GLU A 153 -11.36 15.94 8.57
N GLU A 154 -11.17 15.03 9.52
CA GLU A 154 -10.69 15.32 10.87
C GLU A 154 -9.17 15.47 10.97
N CYS A 155 -8.40 14.94 10.00
CA CYS A 155 -6.94 15.07 10.04
C CYS A 155 -6.49 16.44 9.54
N ARG A 156 -5.36 16.93 10.09
CA ARG A 156 -4.68 18.15 9.60
C ARG A 156 -3.70 17.82 8.49
N SER A 157 -3.06 16.66 8.58
CA SER A 157 -1.98 16.26 7.68
C SER A 157 -2.10 14.81 7.28
N VAL A 158 -1.64 14.51 6.07
CA VAL A 158 -1.59 13.15 5.52
C VAL A 158 -0.15 12.80 5.19
N VAL A 159 0.29 11.62 5.58
CA VAL A 159 1.60 11.07 5.24
C VAL A 159 1.42 9.94 4.25
N ILE A 160 2.02 10.06 3.07
CA ILE A 160 2.11 8.99 2.08
C ILE A 160 3.46 8.28 2.28
N GLY A 161 3.40 7.01 2.69
CA GLY A 161 4.59 6.19 2.90
C GLY A 161 5.31 5.85 1.59
N PRO A 162 6.58 5.39 1.66
CA PRO A 162 7.41 5.09 0.49
C PRO A 162 6.99 3.77 -0.18
N SER A 163 5.80 3.75 -0.73
CA SER A 163 5.23 2.62 -1.45
C SER A 163 5.11 2.94 -2.95
N ASN A 164 4.88 1.89 -3.76
CA ASN A 164 4.73 2.04 -5.21
C ASN A 164 3.66 3.09 -5.55
N PRO A 165 4.01 4.20 -6.22
CA PRO A 165 3.07 5.28 -6.48
C PRO A 165 1.90 4.82 -7.38
N ILE A 166 2.12 3.85 -8.26
CA ILE A 166 1.14 3.44 -9.26
C ILE A 166 0.25 2.30 -8.75
N SER A 167 0.84 1.25 -8.14
CA SER A 167 0.08 0.05 -7.78
C SER A 167 -0.36 -0.01 -6.31
N SER A 168 0.29 0.75 -5.42
CA SER A 168 -0.08 0.76 -4.00
C SER A 168 -0.80 2.05 -3.61
N ILE A 169 -0.24 3.21 -3.93
CA ILE A 169 -0.85 4.50 -3.62
C ILE A 169 -1.90 4.89 -4.68
N GLY A 170 -1.65 4.57 -5.96
CA GLY A 170 -2.55 4.87 -7.07
C GLY A 170 -3.98 4.37 -6.88
N PRO A 171 -4.22 3.12 -6.45
CA PRO A 171 -5.57 2.64 -6.14
C PRO A 171 -6.27 3.44 -5.03
N ILE A 172 -5.56 3.83 -3.98
CA ILE A 172 -6.09 4.70 -2.91
C ILE A 172 -6.50 6.05 -3.49
N LEU A 173 -5.62 6.67 -4.30
CA LEU A 173 -5.89 7.96 -4.95
C LEU A 173 -7.03 7.89 -5.98
N ASN A 174 -7.32 6.69 -6.49
CA ASN A 174 -8.40 6.46 -7.46
C ASN A 174 -9.78 6.28 -6.79
N VAL A 175 -9.86 6.20 -5.46
CA VAL A 175 -11.13 6.22 -4.73
C VAL A 175 -11.83 7.56 -4.99
N ASN A 176 -13.13 7.50 -5.31
CA ASN A 176 -13.91 8.67 -5.68
C ASN A 176 -13.86 9.76 -4.59
N GLY A 177 -13.38 10.94 -4.95
CA GLY A 177 -13.25 12.09 -4.05
C GLY A 177 -11.91 12.16 -3.28
N MET A 178 -11.08 11.12 -3.30
CA MET A 178 -9.82 11.07 -2.55
C MET A 178 -8.90 12.25 -2.90
N ARG A 179 -8.54 12.45 -4.16
CA ARG A 179 -7.67 13.55 -4.58
C ARG A 179 -8.24 14.93 -4.25
N LYS A 180 -9.59 15.05 -4.27
CA LYS A 180 -10.23 16.31 -3.92
C LYS A 180 -10.06 16.66 -2.44
N ILE A 181 -10.27 15.69 -1.55
CA ILE A 181 -10.15 15.92 -0.10
C ILE A 181 -8.69 16.13 0.32
N LEU A 182 -7.73 15.50 -0.37
CA LEU A 182 -6.30 15.68 -0.11
C LEU A 182 -5.83 17.12 -0.40
N LYS A 183 -6.40 17.81 -1.39
CA LYS A 183 -6.07 19.22 -1.71
C LYS A 183 -6.34 20.20 -0.56
N ASP A 184 -7.20 19.82 0.36
CA ASP A 184 -7.56 20.64 1.53
C ASP A 184 -6.77 20.23 2.78
N ARG A 185 -5.72 19.41 2.65
CA ARG A 185 -4.88 18.90 3.74
C ARG A 185 -3.41 19.16 3.43
N PHE A 186 -2.59 19.27 4.45
CA PHE A 186 -1.15 19.26 4.25
C PHE A 186 -0.69 17.82 3.97
N VAL A 187 -0.21 17.57 2.76
CA VAL A 187 0.20 16.23 2.33
C VAL A 187 1.70 16.17 2.16
N ILE A 188 2.33 15.25 2.89
CA ILE A 188 3.75 14.94 2.77
C ILE A 188 3.94 13.51 2.27
N ALA A 189 4.79 13.30 1.28
CA ALA A 189 5.13 11.98 0.76
C ALA A 189 6.60 11.65 0.97
N VAL A 190 6.90 10.35 1.18
CA VAL A 190 8.27 9.83 1.13
C VAL A 190 8.46 9.11 -0.20
N SER A 191 9.50 9.48 -0.94
CA SER A 191 9.80 8.83 -2.22
C SER A 191 10.22 7.37 -2.03
N PRO A 192 9.67 6.43 -2.81
CA PRO A 192 10.13 5.05 -2.86
C PRO A 192 11.27 4.84 -3.86
N ILE A 193 11.73 5.89 -4.52
CA ILE A 193 12.79 5.85 -5.53
C ILE A 193 14.04 6.53 -4.95
N ILE A 194 15.21 5.95 -5.19
CA ILE A 194 16.50 6.55 -4.87
C ILE A 194 17.32 6.60 -6.16
N LEU A 195 17.75 7.80 -6.56
CA LEU A 195 18.35 8.06 -7.86
C LEU A 195 17.36 7.70 -8.98
N SER A 196 17.60 6.62 -9.71
CA SER A 196 16.71 6.12 -10.78
C SER A 196 16.24 4.70 -10.52
N GLU A 197 16.35 4.22 -9.28
CA GLU A 197 16.02 2.84 -8.93
C GLU A 197 14.96 2.78 -7.81
N PRO A 198 13.90 1.97 -7.99
CA PRO A 198 12.96 1.70 -6.92
C PRO A 198 13.65 0.89 -5.82
N ILE A 199 13.33 1.20 -4.56
CA ILE A 199 13.85 0.46 -3.40
C ILE A 199 13.42 -1.01 -3.46
N SER A 200 12.23 -1.28 -4.01
CA SER A 200 11.70 -2.65 -4.15
C SER A 200 10.61 -2.74 -5.22
N GLY A 201 10.39 -3.96 -5.72
CA GLY A 201 9.28 -4.30 -6.58
C GLY A 201 9.32 -3.63 -7.98
N PRO A 202 8.19 -3.66 -8.71
CA PRO A 202 8.12 -3.24 -10.11
C PRO A 202 7.79 -1.75 -10.29
N ALA A 203 8.08 -0.88 -9.31
CA ALA A 203 7.68 0.52 -9.35
C ALA A 203 8.20 1.22 -10.62
N GLY A 204 9.42 0.94 -11.06
CA GLY A 204 9.98 1.48 -12.30
C GLY A 204 9.13 1.13 -13.52
N LYS A 205 8.84 -0.17 -13.74
CA LYS A 205 8.00 -0.63 -14.87
C LYS A 205 6.59 0.02 -14.86
N PHE A 206 6.03 0.21 -13.67
CA PHE A 206 4.70 0.81 -13.55
C PHE A 206 4.72 2.32 -13.80
N MET A 207 5.75 3.03 -13.34
CA MET A 207 5.95 4.44 -13.64
C MET A 207 6.16 4.67 -15.15
N GLU A 208 7.03 3.86 -15.79
CA GLU A 208 7.25 3.90 -17.24
C GLU A 208 5.95 3.66 -18.04
N SER A 209 5.10 2.72 -17.60
CA SER A 209 3.79 2.45 -18.23
C SER A 209 2.82 3.64 -18.16
N ARG A 210 3.10 4.63 -17.31
CA ARG A 210 2.37 5.90 -17.18
C ARG A 210 3.10 7.08 -17.84
N GLY A 211 4.25 6.85 -18.46
CA GLY A 211 5.09 7.89 -19.04
C GLY A 211 5.79 8.77 -18.00
N LEU A 212 5.91 8.29 -16.76
CA LEU A 212 6.58 9.00 -15.67
C LEU A 212 8.06 8.59 -15.59
N PRO A 213 8.97 9.53 -15.34
CA PRO A 213 10.36 9.19 -15.07
C PRO A 213 10.48 8.33 -13.81
N VAL A 214 11.39 7.35 -13.83
CA VAL A 214 11.69 6.50 -12.67
C VAL A 214 12.64 7.26 -11.74
N SER A 215 12.07 8.20 -10.98
CA SER A 215 12.81 9.08 -10.09
C SER A 215 11.87 9.68 -9.03
N SER A 216 12.43 10.31 -8.01
CA SER A 216 11.65 11.09 -7.04
C SER A 216 10.90 12.25 -7.70
N LEU A 217 11.42 12.78 -8.81
CA LEU A 217 10.70 13.78 -9.62
C LEU A 217 9.42 13.21 -10.24
N GLY A 218 9.48 11.99 -10.81
CA GLY A 218 8.27 11.34 -11.34
C GLY A 218 7.24 11.02 -10.26
N VAL A 219 7.67 10.78 -9.02
CA VAL A 219 6.76 10.66 -7.85
C VAL A 219 6.10 12.00 -7.56
N ALA A 220 6.88 13.11 -7.53
CA ALA A 220 6.36 14.45 -7.35
C ALA A 220 5.34 14.84 -8.44
N GLU A 221 5.66 14.55 -9.71
CA GLU A 221 4.75 14.79 -10.83
C GLU A 221 3.43 14.03 -10.68
N PHE A 222 3.48 12.76 -10.26
CA PHE A 222 2.28 11.94 -10.07
C PHE A 222 1.36 12.45 -8.96
N TYR A 223 1.92 13.13 -7.95
CA TYR A 223 1.18 13.69 -6.81
C TYR A 223 0.98 15.21 -6.89
N SER A 224 1.46 15.87 -7.95
CA SER A 224 1.57 17.34 -8.05
C SER A 224 0.28 18.12 -7.81
N ASP A 225 -0.87 17.48 -7.99
CA ASP A 225 -2.17 18.15 -7.83
C ASP A 225 -2.61 18.32 -6.37
N PHE A 226 -1.91 17.67 -5.39
CA PHE A 226 -2.27 17.75 -3.96
C PHE A 226 -1.07 17.67 -2.99
N LEU A 227 0.15 17.44 -3.48
CA LEU A 227 1.34 17.25 -2.64
C LEU A 227 1.92 18.60 -2.20
N ASP A 228 2.18 18.78 -0.90
CA ASP A 228 2.81 19.98 -0.35
C ASP A 228 4.30 19.77 -0.05
N ALA A 229 4.71 18.55 0.31
CA ALA A 229 6.09 18.26 0.65
C ALA A 229 6.53 16.87 0.19
N LEU A 230 7.75 16.77 -0.34
CA LEU A 230 8.38 15.51 -0.72
C LEU A 230 9.66 15.28 0.10
N ILE A 231 9.73 14.14 0.76
CA ILE A 231 10.97 13.66 1.39
C ILE A 231 11.65 12.71 0.42
N VAL A 232 12.89 13.02 0.08
CA VAL A 232 13.74 12.18 -0.77
C VAL A 232 14.94 11.69 0.03
N ASP A 233 15.57 10.65 -0.47
CA ASP A 233 16.80 10.14 0.14
C ASP A 233 17.95 11.16 0.01
N HIS A 234 18.89 11.15 0.95
CA HIS A 234 20.08 11.99 0.88
C HIS A 234 20.93 11.73 -0.36
N ARG A 235 20.82 10.55 -0.95
CA ARG A 235 21.54 10.12 -2.16
C ARG A 235 20.93 10.64 -3.45
N ASP A 236 19.67 11.10 -3.42
CA ASP A 236 19.02 11.66 -4.61
C ASP A 236 19.67 12.98 -5.02
N ASP A 237 19.86 13.12 -6.32
CA ASP A 237 20.45 14.32 -6.94
C ASP A 237 19.38 15.18 -7.60
N ILE A 238 18.38 15.60 -6.79
CA ILE A 238 17.35 16.57 -7.21
C ILE A 238 17.42 17.80 -6.31
N SER A 239 17.08 18.95 -6.85
CA SER A 239 17.04 20.22 -6.13
C SER A 239 15.61 20.75 -6.00
N GLN A 240 15.40 21.75 -5.14
CA GLN A 240 14.09 22.40 -5.00
C GLN A 240 13.56 22.95 -6.32
N SER A 241 14.45 23.44 -7.20
CA SER A 241 14.07 24.00 -8.52
C SER A 241 13.61 22.95 -9.55
N ASP A 242 13.85 21.65 -9.28
CA ASP A 242 13.43 20.57 -10.17
C ASP A 242 12.00 20.11 -9.89
N LEU A 243 11.47 20.44 -8.71
CA LEU A 243 10.12 20.03 -8.30
C LEU A 243 9.04 20.93 -8.94
N PRO A 244 7.83 20.40 -9.15
CA PRO A 244 6.67 21.21 -9.46
C PRO A 244 6.45 22.33 -8.43
N ASP A 245 5.94 23.48 -8.89
CA ASP A 245 5.65 24.62 -8.04
C ASP A 245 4.76 24.24 -6.84
N GLY A 246 5.10 24.76 -5.68
CA GLY A 246 4.34 24.55 -4.43
C GLY A 246 4.74 23.32 -3.61
N ILE A 247 5.62 22.46 -4.12
CA ILE A 247 6.12 21.29 -3.39
C ILE A 247 7.45 21.62 -2.71
N GLU A 248 7.51 21.47 -1.39
CA GLU A 248 8.73 21.68 -0.60
C GLU A 248 9.58 20.40 -0.56
N LEU A 249 10.90 20.52 -0.77
CA LEU A 249 11.85 19.42 -0.76
C LEU A 249 12.48 19.23 0.62
N PHE A 250 12.35 18.01 1.15
CA PHE A 250 13.06 17.58 2.36
C PHE A 250 13.98 16.38 2.03
N ARG A 251 15.02 16.22 2.86
CA ARG A 251 15.97 15.11 2.70
C ARG A 251 16.09 14.33 4.00
N ALA A 252 16.06 13.00 3.90
CA ALA A 252 16.26 12.08 5.01
C ALA A 252 16.97 10.81 4.55
N ASP A 253 17.39 9.95 5.46
CA ASP A 253 17.70 8.55 5.14
C ASP A 253 16.37 7.79 5.04
N THR A 254 15.95 7.46 3.82
CA THR A 254 14.63 6.84 3.57
C THR A 254 14.69 5.31 3.55
N ILE A 255 15.89 4.71 3.61
CA ILE A 255 16.02 3.25 3.62
C ILE A 255 15.75 2.71 5.03
N MET A 256 14.76 1.85 5.13
CA MET A 256 14.32 1.23 6.39
C MET A 256 14.76 -0.24 6.43
N TYR A 257 15.94 -0.51 6.96
CA TYR A 257 16.41 -1.90 7.19
C TYR A 257 15.81 -2.54 8.45
N GLY A 258 15.07 -1.77 9.25
CA GLY A 258 14.46 -2.24 10.50
C GLY A 258 13.80 -1.13 11.29
N ILE A 259 13.37 -1.47 12.50
CA ILE A 259 12.56 -0.59 13.36
C ILE A 259 13.25 0.73 13.72
N GLU A 260 14.57 0.72 13.93
CA GLU A 260 15.31 1.93 14.32
C GLU A 260 15.40 2.95 13.19
N GLN A 261 15.59 2.49 11.94
CA GLN A 261 15.58 3.38 10.77
C GLN A 261 14.17 3.92 10.52
N SER A 262 13.16 3.06 10.62
CA SER A 262 11.76 3.48 10.51
C SER A 262 11.38 4.54 11.53
N LYS A 263 11.82 4.40 12.79
CA LYS A 263 11.61 5.41 13.85
C LYS A 263 12.30 6.72 13.55
N LYS A 264 13.54 6.70 13.03
CA LYS A 264 14.27 7.92 12.65
C LYS A 264 13.51 8.67 11.56
N LEU A 265 13.12 7.98 10.48
CA LEU A 265 12.35 8.59 9.41
C LEU A 265 11.00 9.14 9.91
N ALA A 266 10.26 8.37 10.71
CA ALA A 266 9.02 8.82 11.32
C ALA A 266 9.22 10.06 12.21
N THR A 267 10.33 10.16 12.96
CA THR A 267 10.65 11.31 13.78
C THR A 267 10.89 12.57 12.92
N GLU A 268 11.59 12.44 11.78
CA GLU A 268 11.78 13.55 10.85
C GLU A 268 10.46 14.01 10.23
N ILE A 269 9.58 13.08 9.85
CA ILE A 269 8.24 13.40 9.34
C ILE A 269 7.45 14.18 10.39
N VAL A 270 7.41 13.71 11.64
CA VAL A 270 6.71 14.40 12.73
C VAL A 270 7.27 15.79 12.98
N ARG A 271 8.60 15.97 12.88
CA ARG A 271 9.26 17.26 13.02
C ARG A 271 8.84 18.22 11.91
N ILE A 272 8.81 17.78 10.66
CA ILE A 272 8.35 18.60 9.53
C ILE A 272 6.90 19.03 9.76
N LEU A 273 6.01 18.07 10.10
CA LEU A 273 4.60 18.36 10.37
C LEU A 273 4.38 19.35 11.51
N ALA A 274 5.23 19.32 12.55
CA ALA A 274 5.13 20.26 13.68
C ALA A 274 5.48 21.71 13.31
N HIS A 275 6.26 21.93 12.25
CA HIS A 275 6.59 23.27 11.74
C HIS A 275 5.53 23.86 10.81
N GLN A 276 4.58 23.02 10.35
CA GLN A 276 3.48 23.42 9.47
C GLN A 276 2.16 23.67 10.26
N SER A 277 2.20 23.62 11.59
CA SER A 277 1.01 23.72 12.47
C SER A 277 0.78 25.13 12.98
#